data_a6da36283e6b6b684947bf375bdc3ec5
#
_entry.id   a6da36283e6b6b684947bf375bdc3ec5
#
_cell.length_a   1.000
_cell.length_b   1.000
_cell.length_c   1.000
_cell.angle_alpha   90.00
_cell.angle_beta   90.00
_cell.angle_gamma   90.00
#
_symmetry.space_group_name_H-M   'P 1'
#
loop_
_entity.id
_entity.type
_entity.pdbx_description
1 polymer ?
#
loop_
_entity_poly.entity_id
_entity_poly.type
_entity_poly.pdbx_seq_one_letter_code
_entity_poly.pdbx_strand_id
1 'polypeptide(L)'
;KLLDDKHGELKSMRTAPNYLRRGVASLILRHILQVAHDRCLHRLSLETGTQAGFTACHQLYLKHGFVDCEPFADYQFDPHSRFLSLTLCEDN
;
A
#
# COMPACT_ATOMS: atom_id res chain seq x y z
N LYS A 1 1.90 5.56 -8.82
CA LYS A 1 2.10 5.08 -10.19
C LYS A 1 0.87 4.31 -10.66
N LEU A 2 0.36 4.62 -11.83
CA LEU A 2 -0.76 3.87 -12.40
C LEU A 2 -0.24 2.58 -13.04
N LEU A 3 -0.91 1.46 -12.73
CA LEU A 3 -0.68 0.18 -13.38
C LEU A 3 -1.63 0.02 -14.58
N ASP A 4 -2.83 0.57 -14.43
CA ASP A 4 -3.81 0.77 -15.52
C ASP A 4 -4.75 1.88 -15.08
N ASP A 5 -5.85 2.13 -15.82
CA ASP A 5 -6.78 3.25 -15.54
C ASP A 5 -7.40 3.18 -14.14
N LYS A 6 -7.48 1.98 -13.54
CA LYS A 6 -8.22 1.76 -12.29
C LYS A 6 -7.40 1.13 -11.19
N HIS A 7 -6.15 0.78 -11.47
CA HIS A 7 -5.26 0.12 -10.51
C HIS A 7 -3.97 0.91 -10.36
N GLY A 8 -3.74 1.43 -9.17
CA GLY A 8 -2.53 2.18 -8.85
C GLY A 8 -1.58 1.38 -7.99
N GLU A 9 -0.32 1.72 -8.05
CA GLU A 9 0.70 1.16 -7.18
C GLU A 9 1.18 2.23 -6.21
N LEU A 10 1.10 1.92 -4.91
CA LEU A 10 1.71 2.74 -3.87
C LEU A 10 3.16 2.29 -3.72
N LYS A 11 4.09 3.21 -3.93
CA LYS A 11 5.49 2.91 -3.66
C LYS A 11 5.69 2.77 -2.16
N SER A 12 6.43 1.74 -1.75
CA SER A 12 6.65 1.41 -0.35
C SER A 12 7.10 2.65 0.43
N MET A 13 6.41 2.92 1.54
CA MET A 13 6.75 4.04 2.41
C MET A 13 7.95 3.66 3.25
N ARG A 14 9.12 4.15 2.86
CA ARG A 14 10.33 4.01 3.64
C ARG A 14 10.43 5.21 4.59
N THR A 15 9.57 5.21 5.58
CA THR A 15 9.56 6.30 6.54
C THR A 15 10.58 6.05 7.64
N ALA A 16 11.25 7.11 8.08
CA ALA A 16 12.07 7.02 9.26
C ALA A 16 11.20 6.63 10.46
N PRO A 17 11.75 5.87 11.43
CA PRO A 17 10.95 5.42 12.57
C PRO A 17 10.21 6.53 13.30
N ASN A 18 10.78 7.74 13.35
CA ASN A 18 10.14 8.87 14.03
C ASN A 18 8.86 9.34 13.34
N TYR A 19 8.74 9.16 12.02
CA TYR A 19 7.49 9.48 11.31
C TYR A 19 6.38 8.53 11.72
N LEU A 20 6.69 7.23 11.87
CA LEU A 20 5.73 6.25 12.34
C LEU A 20 5.25 6.56 13.75
N ARG A 21 6.17 6.95 14.64
CA ARG A 21 5.86 7.28 16.03
C ARG A 21 4.95 8.49 16.16
N ARG A 22 5.06 9.45 15.25
CA ARG A 22 4.30 10.71 15.30
C ARG A 22 3.00 10.63 14.49
N GLY A 23 2.68 9.48 13.92
CA GLY A 23 1.49 9.33 13.10
C GLY A 23 1.58 10.00 11.75
N VAL A 24 2.75 10.50 11.35
CA VAL A 24 2.92 11.17 10.06
C VAL A 24 2.68 10.20 8.92
N ALA A 25 3.17 8.96 9.04
CA ALA A 25 2.96 7.94 8.01
C ALA A 25 1.48 7.65 7.80
N SER A 26 0.70 7.63 8.90
CA SER A 26 -0.75 7.43 8.80
C SER A 26 -1.43 8.57 8.06
N LEU A 27 -1.03 9.81 8.34
CA LEU A 27 -1.57 10.98 7.64
C LEU A 27 -1.23 10.95 6.16
N ILE A 28 0.01 10.58 5.83
CA ILE A 28 0.44 10.47 4.43
C ILE A 28 -0.37 9.40 3.70
N LEU A 29 -0.54 8.24 4.33
CA LEU A 29 -1.29 7.14 3.73
C LEU A 29 -2.75 7.54 3.52
N ARG A 30 -3.37 8.19 4.50
CA ARG A 30 -4.75 8.66 4.37
C ARG A 30 -4.89 9.66 3.21
N HIS A 31 -3.92 10.54 3.04
CA HIS A 31 -3.91 11.48 1.92
C HIS A 31 -3.80 10.75 0.58
N ILE A 32 -2.91 9.76 0.50
CA ILE A 32 -2.75 8.97 -0.72
C ILE A 32 -4.04 8.23 -1.07
N LEU A 33 -4.71 7.65 -0.07
CA LEU A 33 -5.98 6.96 -0.27
C LEU A 33 -7.05 7.92 -0.77
N GLN A 34 -7.08 9.15 -0.23
CA GLN A 34 -8.04 10.15 -0.67
C GLN A 34 -7.79 10.56 -2.12
N VAL A 35 -6.53 10.76 -2.50
CA VAL A 35 -6.17 11.11 -3.89
C VAL A 35 -6.56 9.97 -4.82
N ALA A 36 -6.30 8.72 -4.44
CA ALA A 36 -6.66 7.56 -5.25
C ALA A 36 -8.18 7.46 -5.42
N HIS A 37 -8.94 7.72 -4.37
CA HIS A 37 -10.40 7.74 -4.43
C HIS A 37 -10.89 8.85 -5.37
N ASP A 38 -10.31 10.06 -5.26
CA ASP A 38 -10.71 11.19 -6.08
C ASP A 38 -10.40 10.96 -7.55
N ARG A 39 -9.39 10.15 -7.86
CA ARG A 39 -9.05 9.76 -9.23
C ARG A 39 -9.85 8.55 -9.71
N CYS A 40 -10.82 8.09 -8.93
CA CYS A 40 -11.67 6.96 -9.25
C CYS A 40 -10.89 5.65 -9.48
N LEU A 41 -9.79 5.46 -8.77
CA LEU A 41 -9.09 4.19 -8.80
C LEU A 41 -9.91 3.15 -8.03
N HIS A 42 -9.98 1.94 -8.57
CA HIS A 42 -10.71 0.85 -7.94
C HIS A 42 -9.84 0.07 -6.97
N ARG A 43 -8.53 0.06 -7.19
CA ARG A 43 -7.62 -0.76 -6.43
C ARG A 43 -6.27 -0.08 -6.28
N LEU A 44 -5.67 -0.23 -5.12
CA LEU A 44 -4.32 0.25 -4.84
C LEU A 44 -3.52 -0.91 -4.27
N SER A 45 -2.36 -1.18 -4.85
CA SER A 45 -1.51 -2.30 -4.43
C SER A 45 -0.12 -1.81 -4.11
N LEU A 46 0.59 -2.58 -3.29
CA LEU A 46 1.96 -2.24 -2.91
C LEU A 46 2.80 -3.49 -2.73
N GLU A 47 4.11 -3.31 -2.85
CA GLU A 47 5.10 -4.31 -2.48
C GLU A 47 5.91 -3.75 -1.33
N THR A 48 6.15 -4.56 -0.31
CA THR A 48 6.92 -4.18 0.87
C THR A 48 7.84 -5.32 1.28
N GLY A 49 8.89 -5.01 2.03
CA GLY A 49 9.82 -6.03 2.50
C GLY A 49 9.26 -6.86 3.63
N THR A 50 9.84 -8.03 3.86
CA THR A 50 9.42 -8.95 4.93
C THR A 50 10.31 -8.84 6.17
N GLN A 51 11.39 -8.09 6.13
CA GLN A 51 12.31 -7.95 7.27
C GLN A 51 11.62 -7.26 8.45
N ALA A 52 12.15 -7.52 9.65
CA ALA A 52 11.55 -7.00 10.89
C ALA A 52 11.41 -5.47 10.89
N GLY A 53 12.28 -4.75 10.20
CA GLY A 53 12.19 -3.29 10.13
C GLY A 53 10.95 -2.77 9.41
N PHE A 54 10.22 -3.62 8.69
CA PHE A 54 8.99 -3.25 7.99
C PHE A 54 7.72 -3.57 8.77
N THR A 55 7.84 -4.15 9.97
CA THR A 55 6.67 -4.60 10.74
C THR A 55 5.68 -3.47 11.02
N ALA A 56 6.19 -2.29 11.40
CA ALA A 56 5.32 -1.15 11.70
C ALA A 56 4.57 -0.69 10.44
N CYS A 57 5.23 -0.73 9.29
CA CYS A 57 4.58 -0.39 8.01
C CYS A 57 3.49 -1.41 7.67
N HIS A 58 3.75 -2.71 7.89
CA HIS A 58 2.73 -3.74 7.66
C HIS A 58 1.50 -3.49 8.53
N GLN A 59 1.71 -3.20 9.81
CA GLN A 59 0.59 -2.93 10.72
C GLN A 59 -0.21 -1.72 10.26
N LEU A 60 0.46 -0.68 9.78
CA LEU A 60 -0.18 0.51 9.26
C LEU A 60 -1.06 0.19 8.05
N TYR A 61 -0.54 -0.56 7.09
CA TYR A 61 -1.31 -0.94 5.91
C TYR A 61 -2.52 -1.80 6.29
N LEU A 62 -2.33 -2.80 7.13
CA LEU A 62 -3.41 -3.68 7.57
C LEU A 62 -4.49 -2.90 8.32
N LYS A 63 -4.08 -1.93 9.13
CA LYS A 63 -5.02 -1.06 9.86
C LYS A 63 -5.92 -0.28 8.90
N HIS A 64 -5.40 0.09 7.72
CA HIS A 64 -6.16 0.85 6.73
C HIS A 64 -6.90 -0.05 5.73
N GLY A 65 -6.94 -1.36 5.97
CA GLY A 65 -7.76 -2.27 5.19
C GLY A 65 -7.03 -3.01 4.08
N PHE A 66 -5.72 -2.82 3.94
CA PHE A 66 -4.95 -3.61 2.99
C PHE A 66 -4.94 -5.07 3.40
N VAL A 67 -4.97 -5.97 2.42
CA VAL A 67 -4.92 -7.41 2.64
C VAL A 67 -3.83 -8.02 1.78
N ASP A 68 -3.34 -9.18 2.18
CA ASP A 68 -2.34 -9.89 1.39
C ASP A 68 -2.92 -10.25 0.02
N CYS A 69 -2.08 -10.13 -1.00
CA CYS A 69 -2.45 -10.48 -2.36
C CYS A 69 -1.29 -11.14 -3.06
N GLU A 70 -1.52 -11.60 -4.28
CA GLU A 70 -0.48 -12.18 -5.11
C GLU A 70 0.36 -11.07 -5.75
N PRO A 71 1.59 -11.40 -6.21
CA PRO A 71 2.38 -10.44 -6.97
C PRO A 71 1.58 -9.86 -8.13
N PHE A 72 1.74 -8.57 -8.36
CA PHE A 72 1.01 -7.84 -9.40
C PHE A 72 2.00 -7.18 -10.35
N ALA A 73 1.50 -6.68 -11.47
CA ALA A 73 2.31 -6.05 -12.53
C ALA A 73 3.46 -6.98 -12.94
N ASP A 74 4.67 -6.49 -12.97
CA ASP A 74 5.85 -7.27 -13.35
C ASP A 74 6.54 -7.97 -12.18
N TYR A 75 5.97 -7.86 -10.97
CA TYR A 75 6.55 -8.51 -9.80
C TYR A 75 6.38 -10.01 -9.87
N GLN A 76 7.37 -10.71 -9.35
CA GLN A 76 7.32 -12.17 -9.20
C GLN A 76 7.37 -12.50 -7.72
N PHE A 77 6.92 -13.70 -7.37
CA PHE A 77 7.01 -14.16 -6.00
C PHE A 77 8.46 -14.09 -5.51
N ASP A 78 8.64 -13.54 -4.33
CA ASP A 78 9.94 -13.41 -3.68
C ASP A 78 9.73 -13.53 -2.18
N PRO A 79 10.45 -14.44 -1.49
CA PRO A 79 10.27 -14.60 -0.04
C PRO A 79 10.66 -13.35 0.75
N HIS A 80 11.39 -12.41 0.15
CA HIS A 80 11.76 -11.15 0.80
C HIS A 80 10.76 -10.03 0.52
N SER A 81 9.69 -10.32 -0.22
CA SER A 81 8.66 -9.33 -0.55
C SER A 81 7.29 -9.80 -0.10
N ARG A 82 6.48 -8.84 0.34
CA ARG A 82 5.08 -9.05 0.68
C ARG A 82 4.24 -8.13 -0.19
N PHE A 83 3.14 -8.65 -0.71
CA PHE A 83 2.26 -7.89 -1.59
C PHE A 83 0.93 -7.68 -0.90
N LEU A 84 0.46 -6.44 -0.89
CA LEU A 84 -0.79 -6.06 -0.25
C LEU A 84 -1.62 -5.25 -1.22
N SER A 85 -2.94 -5.34 -1.10
CA SER A 85 -3.83 -4.53 -1.91
C SER A 85 -5.04 -4.08 -1.13
N LEU A 86 -5.63 -2.97 -1.57
CA LEU A 86 -6.84 -2.39 -1.02
C LEU A 86 -7.81 -2.12 -2.15
N THR A 87 -9.04 -2.60 -2.00
CA THR A 87 -10.13 -2.26 -2.92
C THR A 87 -10.73 -0.95 -2.46
N LEU A 88 -10.69 0.07 -3.34
CA LEU A 88 -11.19 1.40 -3.04
C LEU A 88 -12.64 1.59 -3.48
N CYS A 89 -12.99 0.94 -4.57
CA CYS A 89 -14.32 1.06 -5.15
C CYS A 89 -14.65 -0.26 -5.84
N GLU A 90 -15.82 -0.80 -5.56
CA GLU A 90 -16.24 -2.04 -6.22
C GLU A 90 -17.03 -1.71 -7.49
N ASP A 91 -16.76 -2.49 -8.52
CA ASP A 91 -17.56 -2.40 -9.75
C ASP A 91 -18.92 -3.05 -9.50
N ASN A 92 -19.93 -2.29 -9.76
CA ASN A 92 -21.32 -2.80 -9.73
C ASN A 92 -21.81 -3.08 -11.14
#